data_a0cf549509d64e18b238dae3650c9d2e
#
_entry.id   a0cf549509d64e18b238dae3650c9d2e
#
_cell.length_a   1.000
_cell.length_b   1.000
_cell.length_c   1.000
_cell.angle_alpha   90.00
_cell.angle_beta   90.00
_cell.angle_gamma   90.00
#
_symmetry.space_group_name_H-M   'P 1'
#
loop_
_entity.id
_entity.type
_entity.pdbx_description
1 polymer ?
#
loop_
_entity_poly.entity_id
_entity_poly.type
_entity_poly.pdbx_seq_one_letter_code
_entity_poly.pdbx_strand_id
1 'polypeptide(L)' 'RITLSNKNHPGMIGKITTVLADNKLNIIDMVNKSRGDIAYNVIDLETKPPEKVLVELTALDDVISVREV' A
#
# COMPACT_ATOMS: atom_id res chain seq x y z
N ARG A 1 0.22 -2.03 10.75
CA ARG A 1 0.11 -0.83 9.91
C ARG A 1 1.19 -0.84 8.84
N ILE A 2 0.81 -0.51 7.63
CA ILE A 2 1.74 -0.30 6.52
C ILE A 2 1.71 1.17 6.14
N THR A 3 2.88 1.77 5.94
CA THR A 3 2.99 3.07 5.29
C THR A 3 3.63 2.87 3.92
N LEU A 4 3.08 3.52 2.92
CA LEU A 4 3.51 3.33 1.54
C LEU A 4 3.49 4.65 0.81
N SER A 5 4.58 4.96 0.11
CA SER A 5 4.61 6.11 -0.78
C SER A 5 4.72 5.64 -2.22
N ASN A 6 4.04 6.34 -3.11
CA ASN A 6 4.03 6.00 -4.53
C ASN A 6 3.90 7.27 -5.38
N LYS A 7 4.26 7.14 -6.65
CA LYS A 7 3.97 8.21 -7.60
C LYS A 7 2.46 8.32 -7.75
N ASN A 8 1.98 9.55 -7.81
CA ASN A 8 0.54 9.84 -7.83
C ASN A 8 -0.05 9.63 -9.22
N HIS A 9 -0.13 8.37 -9.63
CA HIS A 9 -0.73 7.98 -10.91
C HIS A 9 -2.11 7.37 -10.71
N PRO A 10 -3.02 7.52 -11.67
CA PRO A 10 -4.35 6.89 -11.57
C PRO A 10 -4.23 5.37 -11.41
N GLY A 11 -5.11 4.81 -10.58
CA GLY A 11 -5.17 3.36 -10.40
C GLY A 11 -4.23 2.80 -9.35
N MET A 12 -3.38 3.59 -8.73
CA MET A 12 -2.43 3.09 -7.72
C MET A 12 -3.13 2.49 -6.50
N ILE A 13 -4.21 3.13 -6.02
CA ILE A 13 -4.95 2.60 -4.88
C ILE A 13 -5.52 1.22 -5.24
N GLY A 14 -6.04 1.06 -6.44
CA GLY A 14 -6.55 -0.23 -6.91
C GLY A 14 -5.49 -1.30 -6.93
N LYS A 15 -4.30 -0.99 -7.42
CA LYS A 15 -3.18 -1.94 -7.45
C LYS A 15 -2.77 -2.36 -6.04
N ILE A 16 -2.67 -1.40 -5.13
CA ILE A 16 -2.27 -1.66 -3.74
C ILE A 16 -3.31 -2.53 -3.05
N THR A 17 -4.58 -2.16 -3.15
CA THR A 17 -5.65 -2.91 -2.49
C THR A 17 -5.84 -4.30 -3.09
N THR A 18 -5.57 -4.47 -4.39
CA THR A 18 -5.62 -5.79 -5.03
C THR A 18 -4.56 -6.73 -4.45
N VAL A 19 -3.34 -6.24 -4.24
CA VAL A 19 -2.28 -7.06 -3.61
C VAL A 19 -2.74 -7.50 -2.22
N LEU A 20 -3.30 -6.58 -1.43
CA LEU A 20 -3.76 -6.91 -0.09
C LEU A 20 -4.91 -7.91 -0.12
N ALA A 21 -5.87 -7.73 -1.01
CA ALA A 21 -7.01 -8.63 -1.15
C ALA A 21 -6.59 -10.03 -1.62
N ASP A 22 -5.66 -10.11 -2.57
CA ASP A 22 -5.15 -11.38 -3.08
C ASP A 22 -4.44 -12.19 -1.99
N ASN A 23 -3.90 -11.51 -1.01
CA ASN A 23 -3.25 -12.13 0.15
C ASN A 23 -4.21 -12.30 1.33
N LYS A 24 -5.51 -12.08 1.11
CA LYS A 24 -6.57 -12.25 2.11
C LYS A 24 -6.38 -11.38 3.34
N LEU A 25 -5.80 -10.20 3.15
CA LEU A 25 -5.64 -9.21 4.21
C LEU A 25 -6.81 -8.26 4.20
N ASN A 26 -7.40 -8.06 5.37
CA ASN A 26 -8.55 -7.20 5.53
C ASN A 26 -8.11 -5.81 5.98
N ILE A 27 -8.51 -4.79 5.25
CA ILE A 27 -8.18 -3.40 5.56
C ILE A 27 -9.20 -2.89 6.57
N ILE A 28 -8.70 -2.41 7.72
CA ILE A 28 -9.55 -1.79 8.74
C ILE A 28 -9.75 -0.32 8.41
N ASP A 29 -8.67 0.35 8.00
CA ASP A 29 -8.69 1.77 7.69
C ASP A 29 -7.59 2.09 6.70
N MET A 30 -7.82 3.09 5.88
CA MET A 30 -6.83 3.53 4.90
C MET A 30 -6.94 5.02 4.71
N VAL A 31 -5.82 5.71 4.87
CA VAL A 31 -5.72 7.15 4.61
C VAL A 31 -4.79 7.33 3.42
N ASN A 32 -5.25 8.08 2.43
CA ASN A 32 -4.46 8.43 1.26
C ASN A 32 -4.38 9.94 1.17
N LYS A 33 -3.16 10.45 1.08
CA LYS A 33 -2.93 11.88 0.88
C LYS A 33 -1.93 12.05 -0.24
N SER A 34 -2.18 13.01 -1.11
CA SER A 34 -1.25 13.33 -2.19
C SER A 34 -0.70 14.74 -2.03
N ARG A 35 0.55 14.90 -2.43
CA ARG A 35 1.20 16.20 -2.49
C ARG A 35 1.99 16.23 -3.78
N GLY A 36 1.46 16.95 -4.78
CA GLY A 36 2.09 16.99 -6.11
C GLY A 36 2.13 15.62 -6.74
N ASP A 37 3.31 15.16 -7.09
CA ASP A 37 3.51 13.91 -7.81
C ASP A 37 3.62 12.68 -6.90
N ILE A 38 3.55 12.87 -5.58
CA ILE A 38 3.72 11.79 -4.62
C ILE A 38 2.45 11.62 -3.80
N ALA A 39 2.05 10.38 -3.62
CA ALA A 39 0.96 10.00 -2.74
C ALA A 39 1.50 9.22 -1.55
N TYR A 40 0.88 9.42 -0.40
CA TYR A 40 1.23 8.75 0.85
C TYR A 40 0.04 7.99 1.36
N ASN A 41 0.25 6.74 1.73
CA ASN A 41 -0.82 5.88 2.22
C ASN A 41 -0.48 5.34 3.59
N VAL A 42 -1.44 5.39 4.49
CA VAL A 42 -1.36 4.71 5.79
C VAL A 42 -2.48 3.69 5.80
N ILE A 43 -2.12 2.42 5.93
CA ILE A 43 -3.07 1.32 5.81
C ILE A 43 -3.03 0.50 7.10
N ASP A 44 -4.15 0.43 7.79
CA ASP A 44 -4.31 -0.39 8.97
C ASP A 44 -4.97 -1.70 8.58
N LEU A 45 -4.31 -2.81 8.89
CA LEU A 45 -4.77 -4.15 8.57
C LEU A 45 -5.23 -4.87 9.82
N GLU A 46 -6.20 -5.77 9.65
CA GLU A 46 -6.72 -6.57 10.74
C GLU A 46 -5.66 -7.50 11.34
N THR A 47 -4.75 -7.99 10.50
CA THR A 47 -3.67 -8.88 10.92
C THR A 47 -2.33 -8.35 10.41
N LYS A 48 -1.25 -8.84 11.02
CA LYS A 48 0.10 -8.47 10.58
C LYS A 48 0.35 -9.02 9.18
N PRO A 49 0.80 -8.19 8.23
CA PRO A 49 1.07 -8.67 6.87
C PRO A 49 2.31 -9.57 6.85
N PRO A 50 2.27 -10.66 6.08
CA PRO A 50 3.48 -11.45 5.81
C PRO A 50 4.51 -10.62 5.05
N GLU A 51 5.77 -10.94 5.21
CA GLU A 51 6.84 -10.22 4.51
C GLU A 51 6.68 -10.26 2.99
N LYS A 52 6.15 -11.36 2.44
CA LYS A 52 5.92 -11.47 0.99
C LYS A 52 5.00 -10.37 0.47
N VAL A 53 4.06 -9.90 1.29
CA VAL A 53 3.16 -8.82 0.91
C VAL A 53 3.92 -7.52 0.76
N LEU A 54 4.85 -7.25 1.68
CA LEU A 54 5.70 -6.06 1.58
C LEU A 54 6.56 -6.11 0.32
N VAL A 55 7.06 -7.28 -0.03
CA VAL A 55 7.85 -7.48 -1.25
C VAL A 55 6.98 -7.24 -2.49
N GLU A 56 5.76 -7.81 -2.51
CA GLU A 56 4.85 -7.62 -3.64
C GLU A 56 4.47 -6.15 -3.83
N LEU A 57 4.19 -5.45 -2.74
CA LEU A 57 3.87 -4.02 -2.81
C LEU A 57 5.06 -3.21 -3.34
N THR A 58 6.26 -3.52 -2.86
CA THR A 58 7.47 -2.84 -3.30
C THR A 58 7.74 -3.08 -4.79
N ALA A 59 7.33 -4.24 -5.30
CA ALA A 59 7.53 -4.61 -6.70
C ALA A 59 6.55 -3.94 -7.66
N LEU A 60 5.49 -3.32 -7.17
CA LEU A 60 4.55 -2.61 -8.03
C LEU A 60 5.25 -1.40 -8.67
N ASP A 61 4.96 -1.16 -9.95
CA ASP A 61 5.43 0.02 -10.63
C ASP A 61 4.93 1.26 -9.89
N ASP A 62 5.76 2.29 -9.82
CA ASP A 62 5.45 3.56 -9.20
C ASP A 62 5.40 3.55 -7.67
N VAL A 63 5.61 2.42 -7.01
CA VAL A 63 5.79 2.38 -5.55
C VAL A 63 7.21 2.83 -5.22
N ILE A 64 7.33 3.79 -4.31
CA ILE A 64 8.62 4.36 -3.91
C ILE A 64 9.15 3.66 -2.67
N SER A 65 8.33 3.53 -1.64
CA SER A 65 8.74 2.87 -0.42
C SER A 65 7.56 2.22 0.29
N VAL A 66 7.84 1.15 1.01
CA VAL A 66 6.87 0.43 1.82
C VAL A 66 7.51 0.13 3.16
N ARG A 67 6.79 0.39 4.24
CA ARG A 67 7.26 0.09 5.60
C ARG A 67 6.14 -0.50 6.43
N GLU A 68 6.48 -1.47 7.24
CA GLU A 68 5.59 -1.96 8.28
C GLU A 68 5.93 -1.22 9.58
N VAL A 69 4.91 -0.68 10.22
CA VAL A 69 5.06 0.11 11.44
C VAL A 69 4.36 -0.54 12.61
#